data_a30c140929f1f7fe8c927ab937e2799a
#
_entry.id   a30c140929f1f7fe8c927ab937e2799a
#
_cell.length_a   1.000
_cell.length_b   1.000
_cell.length_c   1.000
_cell.angle_alpha   90.00
_cell.angle_beta   90.00
_cell.angle_gamma   90.00
#
_symmetry.space_group_name_H-M   'P 1'
#
loop_
_entity.id
_entity.type
_entity.pdbx_description
1 polymer ?
#
loop_
_entity_poly.entity_id
_entity_poly.type
_entity_poly.pdbx_seq_one_letter_code
_entity_poly.pdbx_strand_id
1 'polypeptide(L)'
;MKKKSFKFVILAIVALLIILATLMILRNPGVSVKDERQGNLKTNDLYQQDKADPGPGNSSTVIKEAKAMPVYGNWRNFTTKDGLPSDKVYAVKIDGDRVWAGTHDGLALFENGKWSTYTTEDGLAHNGVVSVDVSEITGDVWIGTLGGLSRFSEGKFETFNQFNSGLPNDLVYNVCCYGRDVWVATGGGAGRYETQTKQWEIFTELNAPMHEPWTYAISGGEGKVWIAAWGGGVIEYNPQTRKFRDHTDPDGFMEIDLQPDDGLVHDITTATSYANGIIWVSSYFGMSRYDGKNWNGYFNHDSGLASNFINFLKAKGPVVYVCSDNGFSTFNGETWVTYKKNDNDENGKAIITNGTEKKEIPLSPSISHNFIIGADAQDDIVWIATSKGVSRGEVLR
;
A
#
# COMPACT_ATOMS: atom_id res chain seq x y z
N MET A 1 -11.14 34.44 5.80
CA MET A 1 -11.93 33.46 6.57
C MET A 1 -12.30 32.20 5.76
N LYS A 2 -11.39 31.58 4.99
CA LYS A 2 -11.67 30.34 4.19
C LYS A 2 -10.68 29.19 4.38
N LYS A 3 -9.71 29.26 5.28
CA LYS A 3 -8.69 28.20 5.51
C LYS A 3 -9.03 27.16 6.59
N LYS A 4 -10.09 27.36 7.39
CA LYS A 4 -10.51 26.39 8.43
C LYS A 4 -11.41 25.27 7.90
N SER A 5 -12.03 25.43 6.73
CA SER A 5 -13.05 24.52 6.21
C SER A 5 -12.48 23.19 5.68
N PHE A 6 -11.26 23.17 5.16
CA PHE A 6 -10.72 21.99 4.45
C PHE A 6 -10.13 20.92 5.41
N LYS A 7 -9.47 21.34 6.50
CA LYS A 7 -9.07 20.40 7.57
C LYS A 7 -10.28 19.74 8.23
N PHE A 8 -11.39 20.47 8.33
CA PHE A 8 -12.66 19.95 8.85
C PHE A 8 -13.32 18.91 7.94
N VAL A 9 -13.15 19.01 6.62
CA VAL A 9 -13.76 18.05 5.67
C VAL A 9 -12.99 16.71 5.67
N ILE A 10 -11.67 16.73 5.73
CA ILE A 10 -10.87 15.50 5.82
C ILE A 10 -11.04 14.85 7.20
N LEU A 11 -11.00 15.65 8.29
CA LEU A 11 -11.34 15.14 9.62
C LEU A 11 -12.79 14.61 9.67
N ALA A 12 -13.72 15.21 8.95
CA ALA A 12 -15.11 14.77 8.89
C ALA A 12 -15.26 13.47 8.08
N ILE A 13 -14.47 13.24 7.03
CA ILE A 13 -14.48 11.98 6.28
C ILE A 13 -13.83 10.86 7.11
N VAL A 14 -12.71 11.12 7.76
CA VAL A 14 -12.07 10.17 8.68
C VAL A 14 -12.97 9.94 9.92
N ALA A 15 -13.57 10.99 10.48
CA ALA A 15 -14.53 10.87 11.58
C ALA A 15 -15.82 10.17 11.12
N LEU A 16 -16.30 10.38 9.89
CA LEU A 16 -17.47 9.70 9.34
C LEU A 16 -17.17 8.21 9.10
N LEU A 17 -15.97 7.86 8.68
CA LEU A 17 -15.52 6.46 8.54
C LEU A 17 -15.36 5.80 9.93
N ILE A 18 -14.84 6.50 10.91
CA ILE A 18 -14.77 6.04 12.31
C ILE A 18 -16.17 5.94 12.92
N ILE A 19 -17.06 6.90 12.67
CA ILE A 19 -18.45 6.88 13.16
C ILE A 19 -19.26 5.78 12.47
N LEU A 20 -19.05 5.51 11.18
CA LEU A 20 -19.69 4.39 10.49
C LEU A 20 -19.20 3.04 11.01
N ALA A 21 -17.91 2.90 11.31
CA ALA A 21 -17.36 1.73 11.97
C ALA A 21 -17.94 1.54 13.39
N THR A 22 -18.01 2.64 14.16
CA THR A 22 -18.58 2.61 15.53
C THR A 22 -20.09 2.36 15.52
N LEU A 23 -20.84 2.88 14.54
CA LEU A 23 -22.28 2.63 14.38
C LEU A 23 -22.57 1.20 13.91
N MET A 24 -21.67 0.56 13.15
CA MET A 24 -21.79 -0.88 12.85
C MET A 24 -21.54 -1.76 14.07
N ILE A 25 -20.60 -1.37 14.93
CA ILE A 25 -20.35 -2.05 16.22
C ILE A 25 -21.56 -1.87 17.17
N LEU A 26 -22.17 -0.69 17.20
CA LEU A 26 -23.35 -0.41 18.02
C LEU A 26 -24.67 -0.97 17.47
N ARG A 27 -24.71 -1.41 16.21
CA ARG A 27 -25.91 -2.00 15.57
C ARG A 27 -26.04 -3.52 15.81
N ASN A 28 -25.07 -4.13 16.49
CA ASN A 28 -25.14 -5.53 16.92
C ASN A 28 -25.19 -5.61 18.47
N PRO A 29 -26.36 -5.43 19.11
CA PRO A 29 -26.50 -5.50 20.57
C PRO A 29 -26.62 -6.95 21.03
N GLY A 30 -25.64 -7.79 20.71
CA GLY A 30 -25.69 -9.23 21.00
C GLY A 30 -24.39 -9.85 21.49
N VAL A 31 -23.30 -9.10 21.68
CA VAL A 31 -22.07 -9.65 22.22
C VAL A 31 -21.79 -9.01 23.59
N SER A 32 -22.34 -9.62 24.63
CA SER A 32 -21.90 -9.42 25.99
C SER A 32 -20.52 -10.06 26.16
N VAL A 33 -19.52 -9.26 26.44
CA VAL A 33 -18.22 -9.74 26.91
C VAL A 33 -18.42 -10.40 28.25
N LYS A 34 -18.51 -11.72 28.28
CA LYS A 34 -18.26 -12.55 29.45
C LYS A 34 -16.99 -13.33 29.19
N ASP A 35 -16.03 -13.05 30.04
CA ASP A 35 -14.84 -13.83 30.27
C ASP A 35 -15.24 -15.25 30.70
N GLU A 36 -15.08 -16.23 29.81
CA GLU A 36 -15.13 -17.67 30.16
C GLU A 36 -14.15 -18.41 29.23
N ARG A 37 -12.89 -18.46 29.66
CA ARG A 37 -12.00 -19.55 29.29
C ARG A 37 -12.47 -20.82 30.00
N GLN A 38 -13.23 -21.64 29.29
CA GLN A 38 -13.22 -23.11 29.37
C GLN A 38 -14.40 -23.66 28.54
N GLY A 39 -14.05 -24.39 27.48
CA GLY A 39 -15.04 -25.13 26.69
C GLY A 39 -14.42 -25.72 25.43
N ASN A 40 -13.90 -26.95 25.57
CA ASN A 40 -13.42 -27.78 24.49
C ASN A 40 -14.35 -27.79 23.29
N LEU A 41 -13.92 -27.26 22.13
CA LEU A 41 -14.42 -27.67 20.84
C LEU A 41 -13.23 -28.18 20.02
N LYS A 42 -13.27 -29.48 19.74
CA LYS A 42 -12.32 -30.19 18.89
C LYS A 42 -12.53 -29.74 17.44
N THR A 43 -11.74 -28.79 16.99
CA THR A 43 -11.47 -28.51 15.57
C THR A 43 -9.94 -28.48 15.37
N ASN A 44 -9.27 -29.51 15.83
CA ASN A 44 -7.84 -29.69 15.69
C ASN A 44 -7.57 -30.76 14.64
N ASP A 45 -7.57 -30.38 13.36
CA ASP A 45 -6.93 -31.22 12.34
C ASP A 45 -6.44 -30.43 11.11
N LEU A 46 -6.50 -29.09 11.11
CA LEU A 46 -6.03 -28.28 9.97
C LEU A 46 -4.83 -27.37 10.24
N TYR A 47 -4.36 -27.28 11.49
CA TYR A 47 -3.22 -26.43 11.84
C TYR A 47 -2.09 -27.28 12.41
N GLN A 48 -1.18 -27.77 11.59
CA GLN A 48 0.13 -28.25 12.03
C GLN A 48 1.10 -27.05 12.07
N GLN A 49 1.56 -26.71 13.25
CA GLN A 49 2.74 -25.86 13.43
C GLN A 49 3.96 -26.63 12.93
N ASP A 50 4.50 -26.23 11.80
CA ASP A 50 5.79 -26.70 11.34
C ASP A 50 6.90 -26.07 12.20
N LYS A 51 7.42 -26.84 13.16
CA LYS A 51 8.72 -26.55 13.77
C LYS A 51 9.80 -26.71 12.70
N ALA A 52 10.48 -25.63 12.37
CA ALA A 52 11.59 -25.62 11.43
C ALA A 52 12.75 -26.47 11.95
N ASP A 53 13.19 -27.43 11.15
CA ASP A 53 14.43 -28.20 11.31
C ASP A 53 15.58 -27.37 10.70
N PRO A 54 16.65 -27.03 11.45
CA PRO A 54 17.75 -26.24 10.91
C PRO A 54 18.76 -27.16 10.21
N GLY A 55 18.61 -27.33 8.91
CA GLY A 55 19.66 -27.94 8.09
C GLY A 55 20.84 -26.99 7.83
N PRO A 56 22.11 -27.46 7.80
CA PRO A 56 23.27 -26.60 7.63
C PRO A 56 23.48 -26.25 6.15
N GLY A 57 23.18 -25.02 5.80
CA GLY A 57 23.47 -24.45 4.49
C GLY A 57 24.51 -23.35 4.58
N ASN A 58 25.75 -23.65 4.18
CA ASN A 58 26.79 -22.65 3.91
C ASN A 58 26.30 -21.68 2.83
N SER A 59 25.98 -20.49 3.23
CA SER A 59 25.73 -19.37 2.32
C SER A 59 26.92 -18.40 2.46
N SER A 60 27.84 -18.44 1.51
CA SER A 60 28.82 -17.39 1.31
C SER A 60 28.08 -16.11 0.91
N THR A 61 27.93 -15.22 1.87
CA THR A 61 27.37 -13.88 1.66
C THR A 61 28.33 -13.09 0.78
N VAL A 62 28.01 -12.99 -0.50
CA VAL A 62 28.61 -11.95 -1.36
C VAL A 62 28.09 -10.62 -0.82
N ILE A 63 28.95 -9.89 -0.10
CA ILE A 63 28.70 -8.51 0.29
C ILE A 63 28.65 -7.73 -1.03
N LYS A 64 27.45 -7.54 -1.59
CA LYS A 64 27.21 -6.51 -2.61
C LYS A 64 27.45 -5.18 -1.92
N GLU A 65 28.39 -4.38 -2.45
CA GLU A 65 28.58 -3.00 -2.03
C GLU A 65 27.22 -2.32 -1.92
N ALA A 66 26.88 -1.82 -0.74
CA ALA A 66 25.62 -1.14 -0.52
C ALA A 66 25.59 0.10 -1.41
N LYS A 67 24.75 0.08 -2.44
CA LYS A 67 24.56 1.23 -3.31
C LYS A 67 24.10 2.40 -2.44
N ALA A 68 24.76 3.55 -2.54
CA ALA A 68 24.41 4.71 -1.73
C ALA A 68 22.91 5.02 -1.85
N MET A 69 22.28 5.41 -0.73
CA MET A 69 20.85 5.73 -0.69
C MET A 69 20.55 6.85 -1.69
N PRO A 70 19.61 6.67 -2.66
CA PRO A 70 19.29 7.71 -3.61
C PRO A 70 18.61 8.91 -2.92
N VAL A 71 19.06 10.11 -3.25
CA VAL A 71 18.43 11.35 -2.83
C VAL A 71 17.78 11.99 -4.05
N TYR A 72 16.48 12.15 -4.01
CA TYR A 72 15.71 12.73 -5.12
C TYR A 72 15.62 14.25 -4.99
N GLY A 73 15.70 14.92 -6.12
CA GLY A 73 15.51 16.35 -6.27
C GLY A 73 15.01 16.70 -7.68
N ASN A 74 15.26 17.92 -8.14
CA ASN A 74 14.80 18.38 -9.47
C ASN A 74 13.31 18.06 -9.70
N TRP A 75 12.51 18.30 -8.67
CA TRP A 75 11.10 17.94 -8.67
C TRP A 75 10.32 18.70 -9.73
N ARG A 76 9.52 17.98 -10.50
CA ARG A 76 8.52 18.52 -11.41
C ARG A 76 7.14 18.10 -10.93
N ASN A 77 6.27 19.09 -10.71
CA ASN A 77 4.92 18.90 -10.21
C ASN A 77 3.90 19.06 -11.34
N PHE A 78 2.95 18.15 -11.41
CA PHE A 78 1.87 18.13 -12.39
C PHE A 78 0.51 18.25 -11.68
N THR A 79 -0.37 19.04 -12.26
CA THR A 79 -1.71 19.35 -11.75
C THR A 79 -2.73 19.29 -12.90
N THR A 80 -3.97 19.66 -12.63
CA THR A 80 -5.00 19.82 -13.66
C THR A 80 -4.61 20.85 -14.73
N LYS A 81 -3.71 21.78 -14.43
CA LYS A 81 -3.17 22.74 -15.42
C LYS A 81 -2.25 22.07 -16.44
N ASP A 82 -1.69 20.94 -16.10
CA ASP A 82 -0.82 20.13 -16.94
C ASP A 82 -1.56 19.01 -17.67
N GLY A 83 -2.87 18.88 -17.43
CA GLY A 83 -3.74 17.88 -18.08
C GLY A 83 -4.15 16.69 -17.21
N LEU A 84 -3.85 16.69 -15.90
CA LEU A 84 -4.43 15.69 -14.99
C LEU A 84 -5.95 15.91 -14.87
N PRO A 85 -6.77 14.83 -14.76
CA PRO A 85 -8.21 14.98 -14.57
C PRO A 85 -8.58 15.55 -13.20
N SER A 86 -7.71 15.33 -12.19
CA SER A 86 -7.89 15.85 -10.83
C SER A 86 -6.56 16.10 -10.13
N ASP A 87 -6.50 17.11 -9.27
CA ASP A 87 -5.34 17.32 -8.39
C ASP A 87 -5.31 16.32 -7.22
N LYS A 88 -6.41 15.61 -6.93
CA LYS A 88 -6.42 14.51 -5.95
C LYS A 88 -5.98 13.22 -6.62
N VAL A 89 -4.74 12.85 -6.40
CA VAL A 89 -4.14 11.66 -6.99
C VAL A 89 -3.93 10.61 -5.92
N TYR A 90 -4.38 9.40 -6.17
CA TYR A 90 -4.37 8.28 -5.21
C TYR A 90 -3.30 7.25 -5.50
N ALA A 91 -2.97 7.03 -6.77
CA ALA A 91 -2.00 6.02 -7.17
C ALA A 91 -1.12 6.52 -8.31
N VAL A 92 0.10 6.02 -8.38
CA VAL A 92 0.99 6.14 -9.54
C VAL A 92 1.63 4.78 -9.83
N LYS A 93 1.77 4.45 -11.12
CA LYS A 93 2.43 3.24 -11.59
C LYS A 93 3.28 3.55 -12.81
N ILE A 94 4.56 3.24 -12.71
CA ILE A 94 5.50 3.34 -13.83
C ILE A 94 5.36 2.09 -14.72
N ASP A 95 5.30 2.30 -16.03
CA ASP A 95 5.14 1.28 -17.05
C ASP A 95 6.11 1.58 -18.21
N GLY A 96 7.38 1.27 -18.00
CA GLY A 96 8.45 1.68 -18.91
C GLY A 96 8.58 3.20 -18.98
N ASP A 97 8.39 3.77 -20.20
CA ASP A 97 8.42 5.22 -20.42
C ASP A 97 7.08 5.91 -20.11
N ARG A 98 6.04 5.13 -19.78
CA ARG A 98 4.70 5.62 -19.44
C ARG A 98 4.51 5.66 -17.94
N VAL A 99 3.60 6.52 -17.49
CA VAL A 99 3.16 6.55 -16.08
C VAL A 99 1.65 6.65 -16.00
N TRP A 100 1.05 5.72 -15.30
CA TRP A 100 -0.37 5.73 -14.98
C TRP A 100 -0.60 6.43 -13.64
N ALA A 101 -1.60 7.30 -13.58
CA ALA A 101 -2.00 7.96 -12.34
C ALA A 101 -3.50 7.77 -12.11
N GLY A 102 -3.83 7.16 -10.98
CA GLY A 102 -5.22 7.03 -10.51
C GLY A 102 -5.63 8.29 -9.77
N THR A 103 -6.74 8.91 -10.17
CA THR A 103 -7.22 10.15 -9.57
C THR A 103 -8.68 10.06 -9.11
N HIS A 104 -9.15 11.13 -8.48
CA HIS A 104 -10.56 11.23 -8.07
C HIS A 104 -11.52 11.27 -9.26
N ASP A 105 -11.10 11.84 -10.40
CA ASP A 105 -11.97 12.15 -11.53
C ASP A 105 -11.56 11.43 -12.83
N GLY A 106 -10.82 10.32 -12.73
CA GLY A 106 -10.42 9.47 -13.85
C GLY A 106 -9.04 8.84 -13.68
N LEU A 107 -8.68 8.04 -14.67
CA LEU A 107 -7.35 7.49 -14.88
C LEU A 107 -6.58 8.40 -15.83
N ALA A 108 -5.35 8.76 -15.47
CA ALA A 108 -4.48 9.55 -16.32
C ALA A 108 -3.29 8.70 -16.82
N LEU A 109 -2.89 8.89 -18.06
CA LEU A 109 -1.71 8.32 -18.68
C LEU A 109 -0.74 9.43 -19.10
N PHE A 110 0.46 9.42 -18.53
CA PHE A 110 1.57 10.26 -18.99
C PHE A 110 2.41 9.52 -20.01
N GLU A 111 2.45 10.04 -21.21
CA GLU A 111 3.23 9.49 -22.31
C GLU A 111 3.73 10.64 -23.23
N ASN A 112 4.97 10.58 -23.71
CA ASN A 112 5.55 11.59 -24.58
C ASN A 112 5.44 13.03 -24.01
N GLY A 113 5.56 13.18 -22.70
CA GLY A 113 5.53 14.48 -22.02
C GLY A 113 4.14 15.08 -21.80
N LYS A 114 3.07 14.34 -22.07
CA LYS A 114 1.67 14.80 -21.99
C LYS A 114 0.81 13.83 -21.19
N TRP A 115 -0.22 14.34 -20.54
CA TRP A 115 -1.27 13.57 -19.90
C TRP A 115 -2.46 13.35 -20.85
N SER A 116 -2.97 12.12 -20.86
CA SER A 116 -4.25 11.73 -21.45
C SER A 116 -5.16 11.20 -20.37
N THR A 117 -6.46 11.44 -20.48
CA THR A 117 -7.45 11.05 -19.44
C THR A 117 -8.41 10.02 -19.98
N TYR A 118 -8.78 9.06 -19.11
CA TYR A 118 -9.82 8.06 -19.32
C TYR A 118 -10.83 8.11 -18.19
N THR A 119 -12.11 8.02 -18.54
CA THR A 119 -13.25 8.12 -17.64
C THR A 119 -14.24 6.97 -17.86
N THR A 120 -15.36 7.00 -17.16
CA THR A 120 -16.46 6.07 -17.42
C THR A 120 -17.04 6.19 -18.83
N GLU A 121 -16.86 7.33 -19.52
CA GLU A 121 -17.26 7.51 -20.91
C GLU A 121 -16.38 6.68 -21.86
N ASP A 122 -15.14 6.39 -21.46
CA ASP A 122 -14.21 5.53 -22.22
C ASP A 122 -14.35 4.05 -21.85
N GLY A 123 -15.18 3.72 -20.86
CA GLY A 123 -15.42 2.35 -20.37
C GLY A 123 -14.74 2.00 -19.06
N LEU A 124 -14.18 2.97 -18.33
CA LEU A 124 -13.66 2.75 -16.97
C LEU A 124 -14.83 2.42 -16.00
N ALA A 125 -14.64 1.51 -15.05
CA ALA A 125 -15.70 1.09 -14.14
C ALA A 125 -16.23 2.23 -13.25
N HIS A 126 -15.34 3.13 -12.81
CA HIS A 126 -15.69 4.31 -12.02
C HIS A 126 -14.56 5.35 -12.10
N ASN A 127 -14.89 6.65 -12.03
CA ASN A 127 -13.90 7.72 -12.14
C ASN A 127 -12.96 7.81 -10.91
N GLY A 128 -13.38 7.38 -9.73
CA GLY A 128 -12.51 7.29 -8.55
C GLY A 128 -11.56 6.11 -8.67
N VAL A 129 -10.34 6.36 -9.18
CA VAL A 129 -9.29 5.35 -9.38
C VAL A 129 -8.32 5.38 -8.22
N VAL A 130 -8.27 4.31 -7.44
CA VAL A 130 -7.49 4.26 -6.19
C VAL A 130 -6.25 3.37 -6.27
N SER A 131 -6.18 2.49 -7.26
CA SER A 131 -5.03 1.62 -7.47
C SER A 131 -4.81 1.31 -8.95
N VAL A 132 -3.56 1.18 -9.36
CA VAL A 132 -3.17 0.78 -10.72
C VAL A 132 -1.98 -0.17 -10.63
N ASP A 133 -2.05 -1.28 -11.35
CA ASP A 133 -0.91 -2.16 -11.56
C ASP A 133 -0.85 -2.66 -13.02
N VAL A 134 0.32 -3.06 -13.45
CA VAL A 134 0.57 -3.52 -14.82
C VAL A 134 1.08 -4.96 -14.78
N SER A 135 0.46 -5.83 -15.55
CA SER A 135 0.90 -7.20 -15.71
C SER A 135 2.21 -7.26 -16.50
N GLU A 136 3.28 -7.71 -15.86
CA GLU A 136 4.58 -7.91 -16.53
C GLU A 136 4.52 -8.99 -17.63
N ILE A 137 3.51 -9.86 -17.60
CA ILE A 137 3.36 -10.96 -18.56
C ILE A 137 2.58 -10.55 -19.80
N THR A 138 1.49 -9.79 -19.62
CA THR A 138 0.58 -9.44 -20.73
C THR A 138 0.65 -7.97 -21.14
N GLY A 139 1.22 -7.10 -20.31
CA GLY A 139 1.19 -5.66 -20.49
C GLY A 139 -0.17 -5.02 -20.21
N ASP A 140 -1.16 -5.80 -19.76
CA ASP A 140 -2.47 -5.27 -19.40
C ASP A 140 -2.36 -4.39 -18.15
N VAL A 141 -3.09 -3.30 -18.16
CA VAL A 141 -3.22 -2.40 -17.02
C VAL A 141 -4.48 -2.75 -16.24
N TRP A 142 -4.32 -3.02 -14.96
CA TRP A 142 -5.41 -3.36 -14.05
C TRP A 142 -5.65 -2.20 -13.09
N ILE A 143 -6.90 -1.78 -12.98
CA ILE A 143 -7.29 -0.53 -12.36
C ILE A 143 -8.36 -0.81 -11.29
N GLY A 144 -8.00 -0.61 -10.02
CA GLY A 144 -8.92 -0.67 -8.89
C GLY A 144 -9.64 0.67 -8.73
N THR A 145 -10.98 0.60 -8.69
CA THR A 145 -11.82 1.78 -8.58
C THR A 145 -12.82 1.67 -7.42
N LEU A 146 -13.50 2.76 -7.11
CA LEU A 146 -14.58 2.80 -6.10
C LEU A 146 -15.91 2.21 -6.61
N GLY A 147 -15.93 1.59 -7.79
CA GLY A 147 -17.14 1.00 -8.40
C GLY A 147 -16.83 -0.17 -9.32
N GLY A 148 -15.78 -0.95 -9.03
CA GLY A 148 -15.39 -2.14 -9.76
C GLY A 148 -13.92 -2.17 -10.10
N LEU A 149 -13.52 -3.22 -10.81
CA LEU A 149 -12.19 -3.42 -11.37
C LEU A 149 -12.26 -3.19 -12.89
N SER A 150 -11.26 -2.53 -13.46
CA SER A 150 -11.11 -2.40 -14.89
C SER A 150 -9.80 -3.03 -15.36
N ARG A 151 -9.83 -3.60 -16.55
CA ARG A 151 -8.66 -4.01 -17.33
C ARG A 151 -8.59 -3.16 -18.58
N PHE A 152 -7.45 -2.54 -18.81
CA PHE A 152 -7.16 -1.84 -20.06
C PHE A 152 -6.14 -2.65 -20.86
N SER A 153 -6.54 -3.06 -22.06
CA SER A 153 -5.75 -3.89 -22.96
C SER A 153 -6.02 -3.49 -24.40
N GLU A 154 -4.96 -3.31 -25.20
CA GLU A 154 -5.07 -2.95 -26.62
C GLU A 154 -6.01 -1.76 -26.91
N GLY A 155 -5.99 -0.75 -26.02
CA GLY A 155 -6.79 0.46 -26.15
C GLY A 155 -8.28 0.31 -25.76
N LYS A 156 -8.68 -0.78 -25.11
CA LYS A 156 -10.06 -1.05 -24.70
C LYS A 156 -10.15 -1.37 -23.22
N PHE A 157 -11.25 -0.93 -22.62
CA PHE A 157 -11.61 -1.31 -21.25
C PHE A 157 -12.52 -2.55 -21.22
N GLU A 158 -12.24 -3.42 -20.25
CA GLU A 158 -13.13 -4.49 -19.77
C GLU A 158 -13.38 -4.24 -18.29
N THR A 159 -14.62 -4.33 -17.83
CA THR A 159 -15.00 -4.03 -16.45
C THR A 159 -15.58 -5.22 -15.73
N PHE A 160 -15.21 -5.36 -14.47
CA PHE A 160 -15.62 -6.43 -13.55
C PHE A 160 -16.29 -5.80 -12.33
N ASN A 161 -17.46 -6.33 -11.97
CA ASN A 161 -18.18 -5.97 -10.76
C ASN A 161 -18.85 -7.22 -10.15
N GLN A 162 -19.48 -7.07 -8.99
CA GLN A 162 -20.13 -8.18 -8.29
C GLN A 162 -21.25 -8.85 -9.11
N PHE A 163 -21.86 -8.14 -10.06
CA PHE A 163 -22.98 -8.67 -10.85
C PHE A 163 -22.54 -9.43 -12.10
N ASN A 164 -21.40 -9.05 -12.71
CA ASN A 164 -20.95 -9.62 -13.98
C ASN A 164 -19.72 -10.54 -13.85
N SER A 165 -19.15 -10.65 -12.65
CA SER A 165 -17.95 -11.44 -12.40
C SER A 165 -17.97 -12.06 -11.00
N GLY A 166 -16.85 -12.67 -10.60
CA GLY A 166 -16.61 -13.15 -9.24
C GLY A 166 -15.88 -12.16 -8.35
N LEU A 167 -15.94 -10.86 -8.65
CA LEU A 167 -15.33 -9.82 -7.82
C LEU A 167 -15.95 -9.81 -6.42
N PRO A 168 -15.17 -9.86 -5.32
CA PRO A 168 -15.73 -9.94 -3.97
C PRO A 168 -16.57 -8.72 -3.57
N ASN A 169 -16.12 -7.52 -3.98
CA ASN A 169 -16.83 -6.27 -3.74
C ASN A 169 -16.43 -5.21 -4.78
N ASP A 170 -17.34 -4.28 -5.10
CA ASP A 170 -17.07 -3.22 -6.07
C ASP A 170 -16.14 -2.13 -5.55
N LEU A 171 -15.93 -2.02 -4.23
CA LEU A 171 -14.88 -1.15 -3.66
C LEU A 171 -13.52 -1.87 -3.73
N VAL A 172 -12.75 -1.61 -4.79
CA VAL A 172 -11.43 -2.21 -5.01
C VAL A 172 -10.34 -1.25 -4.56
N TYR A 173 -9.79 -1.48 -3.36
CA TYR A 173 -8.78 -0.60 -2.77
C TYR A 173 -7.39 -0.79 -3.34
N ASN A 174 -7.03 -2.03 -3.72
CA ASN A 174 -5.71 -2.31 -4.26
C ASN A 174 -5.77 -3.46 -5.28
N VAL A 175 -4.89 -3.36 -6.27
CA VAL A 175 -4.65 -4.37 -7.30
C VAL A 175 -3.18 -4.74 -7.29
N CYS A 176 -2.88 -6.04 -7.41
CA CYS A 176 -1.53 -6.57 -7.56
C CYS A 176 -1.51 -7.63 -8.66
N CYS A 177 -0.75 -7.37 -9.71
CA CYS A 177 -0.45 -8.36 -10.75
C CYS A 177 0.74 -9.21 -10.27
N TYR A 178 0.49 -10.48 -9.96
CA TYR A 178 1.54 -11.39 -9.52
C TYR A 178 1.51 -12.69 -10.29
N GLY A 179 2.57 -12.95 -11.05
CA GLY A 179 2.58 -14.04 -12.00
C GLY A 179 1.50 -13.85 -13.07
N ARG A 180 0.66 -14.86 -13.28
CA ARG A 180 -0.47 -14.80 -14.22
C ARG A 180 -1.77 -14.38 -13.56
N ASP A 181 -1.76 -14.14 -12.27
CA ASP A 181 -2.94 -13.81 -11.49
C ASP A 181 -3.03 -12.32 -11.24
N VAL A 182 -4.25 -11.85 -11.12
CA VAL A 182 -4.56 -10.52 -10.63
C VAL A 182 -5.23 -10.66 -9.28
N TRP A 183 -4.60 -10.08 -8.29
CA TRP A 183 -5.07 -10.08 -6.92
C TRP A 183 -5.70 -8.74 -6.58
N VAL A 184 -6.82 -8.76 -5.89
CA VAL A 184 -7.55 -7.55 -5.50
C VAL A 184 -7.86 -7.55 -4.01
N ALA A 185 -7.64 -6.41 -3.36
CA ALA A 185 -8.10 -6.12 -2.01
C ALA A 185 -9.38 -5.29 -2.10
N THR A 186 -10.43 -5.73 -1.42
CA THR A 186 -11.76 -5.11 -1.53
C THR A 186 -12.45 -4.90 -0.18
N GLY A 187 -13.56 -4.19 -0.17
CA GLY A 187 -14.42 -4.03 1.01
C GLY A 187 -15.17 -5.31 1.43
N GLY A 188 -15.01 -6.42 0.73
CA GLY A 188 -15.71 -7.69 0.98
C GLY A 188 -14.80 -8.91 0.88
N GLY A 189 -13.52 -8.75 1.15
CA GLY A 189 -12.51 -9.81 1.07
C GLY A 189 -11.45 -9.55 0.02
N ALA A 190 -10.54 -10.51 -0.12
CA ALA A 190 -9.56 -10.52 -1.20
C ALA A 190 -10.03 -11.43 -2.33
N GLY A 191 -9.65 -11.10 -3.56
CA GLY A 191 -9.95 -11.89 -4.76
C GLY A 191 -8.69 -12.22 -5.53
N ARG A 192 -8.66 -13.41 -6.13
CA ARG A 192 -7.69 -13.82 -7.13
C ARG A 192 -8.40 -14.11 -8.43
N TYR A 193 -8.02 -13.42 -9.48
CA TYR A 193 -8.47 -13.67 -10.84
C TYR A 193 -7.36 -14.37 -11.62
N GLU A 194 -7.58 -15.61 -12.01
CA GLU A 194 -6.67 -16.35 -12.88
C GLU A 194 -6.93 -15.97 -14.34
N THR A 195 -6.00 -15.25 -14.96
CA THR A 195 -6.23 -14.64 -16.28
C THR A 195 -6.40 -15.65 -17.42
N GLN A 196 -5.86 -16.86 -17.30
CA GLN A 196 -5.97 -17.91 -18.31
C GLN A 196 -7.32 -18.61 -18.30
N THR A 197 -7.76 -19.02 -17.11
CA THR A 197 -9.03 -19.75 -16.94
C THR A 197 -10.21 -18.83 -16.79
N LYS A 198 -9.96 -17.54 -16.50
CA LYS A 198 -10.97 -16.52 -16.18
C LYS A 198 -11.79 -16.88 -14.94
N GLN A 199 -11.20 -17.61 -14.01
CA GLN A 199 -11.83 -18.03 -12.77
C GLN A 199 -11.45 -17.10 -11.62
N TRP A 200 -12.41 -16.87 -10.73
CA TRP A 200 -12.23 -16.15 -9.48
C TRP A 200 -12.10 -17.12 -8.31
N GLU A 201 -11.18 -16.81 -7.40
CA GLU A 201 -11.10 -17.38 -6.06
C GLU A 201 -11.25 -16.24 -5.05
N ILE A 202 -12.15 -16.41 -4.09
CA ILE A 202 -12.49 -15.36 -3.10
C ILE A 202 -12.03 -15.82 -1.72
N PHE A 203 -11.41 -14.90 -0.97
CA PHE A 203 -10.92 -15.10 0.38
C PHE A 203 -11.67 -14.16 1.33
N THR A 204 -12.34 -14.76 2.32
CA THR A 204 -13.10 -14.06 3.36
C THR A 204 -12.85 -14.75 4.71
N GLU A 205 -13.44 -14.26 5.76
CA GLU A 205 -13.42 -14.88 7.10
C GLU A 205 -13.99 -16.31 7.14
N LEU A 206 -14.67 -16.75 6.08
CA LEU A 206 -15.23 -18.11 5.98
C LEU A 206 -14.21 -19.15 5.53
N ASN A 207 -13.12 -18.74 4.86
CA ASN A 207 -12.16 -19.67 4.25
C ASN A 207 -10.70 -19.23 4.36
N ALA A 208 -10.42 -18.11 5.01
CA ALA A 208 -9.10 -17.60 5.32
C ALA A 208 -9.06 -17.08 6.77
N PRO A 209 -7.89 -16.99 7.41
CA PRO A 209 -7.76 -16.49 8.78
C PRO A 209 -7.90 -14.97 8.83
N MET A 210 -9.01 -14.45 8.33
CA MET A 210 -9.38 -13.05 8.36
C MET A 210 -10.31 -12.79 9.54
N HIS A 211 -10.04 -11.75 10.33
CA HIS A 211 -10.95 -11.31 11.39
C HIS A 211 -12.06 -10.40 10.85
N GLU A 212 -11.75 -9.70 9.74
CA GLU A 212 -12.64 -8.77 9.05
C GLU A 212 -12.51 -9.01 7.54
N PRO A 213 -13.59 -8.92 6.77
CA PRO A 213 -13.53 -9.07 5.31
C PRO A 213 -12.88 -7.86 4.63
N TRP A 214 -12.70 -6.75 5.33
CA TRP A 214 -12.18 -5.52 4.75
C TRP A 214 -10.67 -5.60 4.54
N THR A 215 -10.25 -5.74 3.27
CA THR A 215 -8.84 -5.79 2.88
C THR A 215 -8.42 -4.49 2.18
N TYR A 216 -7.21 -3.98 2.50
CA TYR A 216 -6.72 -2.70 1.98
C TYR A 216 -5.64 -2.84 0.92
N ALA A 217 -4.76 -3.83 1.07
CA ALA A 217 -3.64 -4.01 0.15
C ALA A 217 -3.28 -5.48 -0.05
N ILE A 218 -2.68 -5.75 -1.19
CA ILE A 218 -2.13 -7.05 -1.55
C ILE A 218 -0.76 -6.85 -2.20
N SER A 219 0.17 -7.72 -1.87
CA SER A 219 1.45 -7.84 -2.59
C SER A 219 1.84 -9.28 -2.78
N GLY A 220 2.59 -9.57 -3.86
CA GLY A 220 3.11 -10.90 -4.16
C GLY A 220 4.63 -10.91 -4.22
N GLY A 221 5.24 -12.04 -3.84
CA GLY A 221 6.67 -12.26 -3.93
C GLY A 221 7.09 -13.65 -3.46
N GLU A 222 8.06 -14.25 -4.14
CA GLU A 222 8.65 -15.57 -3.82
C GLU A 222 7.62 -16.68 -3.57
N GLY A 223 6.59 -16.75 -4.44
CA GLY A 223 5.56 -17.79 -4.35
C GLY A 223 4.51 -17.57 -3.27
N LYS A 224 4.49 -16.43 -2.63
CA LYS A 224 3.55 -16.03 -1.58
C LYS A 224 2.78 -14.78 -1.96
N VAL A 225 1.63 -14.61 -1.35
CA VAL A 225 0.80 -13.41 -1.41
C VAL A 225 0.52 -12.93 0.00
N TRP A 226 0.63 -11.62 0.20
CA TRP A 226 0.45 -10.95 1.48
C TRP A 226 -0.77 -10.04 1.38
N ILE A 227 -1.74 -10.24 2.26
CA ILE A 227 -3.02 -9.54 2.27
C ILE A 227 -3.11 -8.72 3.55
N ALA A 228 -3.18 -7.41 3.44
CA ALA A 228 -3.42 -6.51 4.56
C ALA A 228 -4.91 -6.41 4.85
N ALA A 229 -5.32 -6.71 6.07
CA ALA A 229 -6.70 -6.66 6.53
C ALA A 229 -6.88 -5.56 7.58
N TRP A 230 -8.01 -4.86 7.56
CA TRP A 230 -8.34 -3.87 8.57
C TRP A 230 -8.62 -4.54 9.91
N GLY A 231 -7.80 -4.25 10.91
CA GLY A 231 -7.95 -4.86 12.24
C GLY A 231 -7.65 -6.36 12.31
N GLY A 232 -7.10 -6.93 11.24
CA GLY A 232 -6.73 -8.35 11.14
C GLY A 232 -5.27 -8.59 10.83
N GLY A 233 -4.44 -7.56 10.90
CA GLY A 233 -3.02 -7.67 10.59
C GLY A 233 -2.74 -8.02 9.14
N VAL A 234 -1.83 -8.95 8.90
CA VAL A 234 -1.43 -9.39 7.55
C VAL A 234 -1.53 -10.91 7.44
N ILE A 235 -2.10 -11.37 6.35
CA ILE A 235 -2.25 -12.79 6.02
C ILE A 235 -1.23 -13.14 4.93
N GLU A 236 -0.33 -14.06 5.23
CA GLU A 236 0.55 -14.71 4.28
C GLU A 236 -0.18 -15.92 3.68
N TYR A 237 -0.31 -15.97 2.36
CA TYR A 237 -0.91 -17.08 1.62
C TYR A 237 0.08 -17.67 0.62
N ASN A 238 0.20 -18.99 0.62
CA ASN A 238 0.95 -19.71 -0.40
C ASN A 238 -0.03 -20.36 -1.40
N PRO A 239 -0.14 -19.85 -2.63
CA PRO A 239 -1.08 -20.38 -3.63
C PRO A 239 -0.82 -21.83 -4.05
N GLN A 240 0.42 -22.32 -3.99
CA GLN A 240 0.79 -23.69 -4.39
C GLN A 240 0.34 -24.72 -3.35
N THR A 241 0.57 -24.42 -2.07
CA THR A 241 0.23 -25.32 -0.96
C THR A 241 -1.15 -25.03 -0.39
N ARG A 242 -1.77 -23.91 -0.74
CA ARG A 242 -3.04 -23.38 -0.21
C ARG A 242 -3.03 -23.19 1.31
N LYS A 243 -1.85 -22.96 1.88
CA LYS A 243 -1.67 -22.71 3.31
C LYS A 243 -1.65 -21.23 3.61
N PHE A 244 -2.21 -20.89 4.76
CA PHE A 244 -2.21 -19.54 5.33
C PHE A 244 -1.31 -19.47 6.57
N ARG A 245 -0.81 -18.30 6.84
CA ARG A 245 -0.23 -17.88 8.10
C ARG A 245 -0.67 -16.45 8.37
N ASP A 246 -1.18 -16.18 9.54
CA ASP A 246 -1.55 -14.85 10.01
C ASP A 246 -0.40 -14.22 10.81
N HIS A 247 -0.28 -12.91 10.69
CA HIS A 247 0.65 -12.08 11.42
C HIS A 247 -0.14 -10.92 12.02
N THR A 248 -0.13 -10.83 13.33
CA THR A 248 -0.86 -9.84 14.12
C THR A 248 0.07 -9.10 15.06
N ASP A 249 -0.43 -8.03 15.62
CA ASP A 249 0.16 -7.32 16.74
C ASP A 249 -0.01 -8.18 18.03
N PRO A 250 1.07 -8.64 18.68
CA PRO A 250 0.97 -9.48 19.86
C PRO A 250 0.47 -8.74 21.10
N ASP A 251 0.64 -7.43 21.16
CA ASP A 251 0.22 -6.59 22.29
C ASP A 251 -1.30 -6.39 22.32
N GLY A 252 -1.98 -6.71 21.23
CA GLY A 252 -3.42 -6.71 21.12
C GLY A 252 -3.99 -5.50 20.36
N PHE A 253 -5.25 -5.67 19.98
CA PHE A 253 -5.99 -4.68 19.23
C PHE A 253 -6.19 -3.40 20.06
N MET A 254 -5.71 -2.26 19.56
CA MET A 254 -5.81 -0.92 20.17
C MET A 254 -4.81 -0.60 21.28
N GLU A 255 -3.83 -1.42 21.56
CA GLU A 255 -2.74 -1.02 22.43
C GLU A 255 -1.67 -0.24 21.65
N ILE A 256 -1.18 0.84 22.26
CA ILE A 256 -0.14 1.70 21.70
C ILE A 256 1.19 1.45 22.43
N ASP A 257 1.37 0.27 22.96
CA ASP A 257 2.65 -0.12 23.53
C ASP A 257 3.50 -0.70 22.40
N LEU A 258 4.28 0.18 21.82
CA LEU A 258 5.03 -0.04 20.59
C LEU A 258 6.33 -0.77 20.92
N GLN A 259 6.25 -2.08 21.09
CA GLN A 259 7.44 -2.92 21.20
C GLN A 259 7.92 -3.27 19.79
N PRO A 260 9.08 -2.78 19.36
CA PRO A 260 9.45 -2.79 17.93
C PRO A 260 9.74 -4.17 17.35
N ASP A 261 9.93 -5.20 18.15
CA ASP A 261 10.52 -6.48 17.73
C ASP A 261 9.65 -7.72 17.97
N ASP A 262 8.41 -7.58 18.45
CA ASP A 262 7.58 -8.70 18.85
C ASP A 262 6.48 -9.09 17.87
N GLY A 263 6.24 -8.27 16.85
CA GLY A 263 5.25 -8.57 15.81
C GLY A 263 4.99 -7.39 14.89
N LEU A 264 3.75 -7.28 14.41
CA LEU A 264 3.28 -6.10 13.71
C LEU A 264 3.18 -4.92 14.69
N VAL A 265 3.49 -3.73 14.20
CA VAL A 265 3.28 -2.48 14.96
C VAL A 265 1.80 -2.26 15.31
N HIS A 266 0.88 -2.74 14.47
CA HIS A 266 -0.55 -2.62 14.70
C HIS A 266 -1.37 -3.43 13.69
N ASP A 267 -2.52 -3.96 14.10
CA ASP A 267 -3.41 -4.77 13.26
C ASP A 267 -4.20 -3.98 12.20
N ILE A 268 -4.29 -2.64 12.33
CA ILE A 268 -4.88 -1.79 11.28
C ILE A 268 -3.82 -1.53 10.21
N THR A 269 -3.69 -2.47 9.28
CA THR A 269 -2.70 -2.39 8.20
C THR A 269 -3.25 -1.65 6.98
N THR A 270 -2.42 -0.81 6.36
CA THR A 270 -2.79 0.07 5.24
C THR A 270 -2.16 -0.34 3.91
N ALA A 271 -0.95 -0.90 3.94
CA ALA A 271 -0.29 -1.42 2.75
C ALA A 271 0.69 -2.55 3.08
N THR A 272 0.96 -3.37 2.07
CA THR A 272 2.03 -4.38 2.07
C THR A 272 2.86 -4.23 0.81
N SER A 273 4.17 -4.52 0.90
CA SER A 273 5.03 -4.64 -0.28
C SER A 273 6.20 -5.58 -0.02
N TYR A 274 6.36 -6.55 -0.91
CA TYR A 274 7.43 -7.54 -0.83
C TYR A 274 8.57 -7.18 -1.79
N ALA A 275 9.80 -7.22 -1.31
CA ALA A 275 11.01 -7.15 -2.12
C ALA A 275 12.20 -7.81 -1.41
N ASN A 276 13.04 -8.53 -2.15
CA ASN A 276 14.31 -9.09 -1.67
C ASN A 276 14.20 -9.92 -0.37
N GLY A 277 13.20 -10.78 -0.25
CA GLY A 277 13.01 -11.61 0.94
C GLY A 277 12.39 -10.87 2.14
N ILE A 278 12.02 -9.61 1.97
CA ILE A 278 11.46 -8.77 3.04
C ILE A 278 10.03 -8.37 2.69
N ILE A 279 9.12 -8.56 3.63
CA ILE A 279 7.81 -7.93 3.59
C ILE A 279 7.83 -6.67 4.45
N TRP A 280 7.36 -5.58 3.87
CA TRP A 280 7.11 -4.32 4.52
C TRP A 280 5.61 -4.14 4.69
N VAL A 281 5.20 -3.74 5.87
CA VAL A 281 3.80 -3.52 6.23
C VAL A 281 3.65 -2.14 6.84
N SER A 282 2.68 -1.38 6.40
CA SER A 282 2.36 -0.09 7.01
C SER A 282 1.04 -0.12 7.75
N SER A 283 0.94 0.76 8.74
CA SER A 283 -0.25 1.03 9.52
C SER A 283 -0.44 2.54 9.70
N TYR A 284 -1.49 2.94 10.40
CA TYR A 284 -1.64 4.34 10.84
C TYR A 284 -0.81 4.67 12.09
N PHE A 285 -0.03 3.69 12.60
CA PHE A 285 0.74 3.82 13.84
C PHE A 285 2.23 3.63 13.63
N GLY A 286 2.68 3.27 12.43
CA GLY A 286 4.07 3.04 12.08
C GLY A 286 4.23 2.03 10.96
N MET A 287 5.46 1.54 10.79
CA MET A 287 5.85 0.59 9.75
C MET A 287 6.52 -0.63 10.35
N SER A 288 6.18 -1.80 9.86
CA SER A 288 6.79 -3.08 10.24
C SER A 288 7.59 -3.67 9.08
N ARG A 289 8.69 -4.35 9.40
CA ARG A 289 9.55 -5.09 8.51
C ARG A 289 9.68 -6.53 9.00
N TYR A 290 9.46 -7.50 8.12
CA TYR A 290 9.67 -8.91 8.41
C TYR A 290 10.63 -9.54 7.41
N ASP A 291 11.64 -10.22 7.91
CA ASP A 291 12.68 -10.88 7.09
C ASP A 291 12.50 -12.42 6.99
N GLY A 292 11.33 -12.89 7.35
CA GLY A 292 11.01 -14.33 7.40
C GLY A 292 11.24 -14.96 8.78
N LYS A 293 11.88 -14.23 9.71
CA LYS A 293 12.17 -14.68 11.09
C LYS A 293 11.76 -13.66 12.12
N ASN A 294 12.20 -12.41 11.95
CA ASN A 294 12.05 -11.34 12.94
C ASN A 294 11.23 -10.19 12.38
N TRP A 295 10.39 -9.62 13.22
CA TRP A 295 9.72 -8.36 12.99
C TRP A 295 10.55 -7.21 13.56
N ASN A 296 10.53 -6.05 12.90
CA ASN A 296 11.09 -4.81 13.39
C ASN A 296 10.09 -3.67 13.12
N GLY A 297 9.80 -2.87 14.14
CA GLY A 297 8.97 -1.68 14.06
C GLY A 297 9.79 -0.42 13.78
N TYR A 298 9.19 0.56 13.08
CA TYR A 298 9.78 1.87 12.81
C TYR A 298 8.74 2.96 13.05
N PHE A 299 9.14 3.98 13.82
CA PHE A 299 8.30 5.09 14.21
C PHE A 299 8.97 6.42 13.88
N ASN A 300 8.18 7.49 13.79
CA ASN A 300 8.70 8.81 13.45
C ASN A 300 9.56 9.44 14.55
N HIS A 301 9.45 8.97 15.79
CA HIS A 301 10.22 9.51 16.92
C HIS A 301 11.63 8.91 17.05
N ASP A 302 11.87 7.71 16.50
CA ASP A 302 13.12 6.96 16.63
C ASP A 302 13.81 6.67 15.29
N SER A 303 13.21 7.05 14.20
CA SER A 303 13.71 6.81 12.84
C SER A 303 13.65 8.08 11.97
N GLY A 304 13.93 7.93 10.67
CA GLY A 304 13.72 8.98 9.67
C GLY A 304 12.34 8.96 9.02
N LEU A 305 11.38 8.26 9.61
CA LEU A 305 10.01 8.22 9.11
C LEU A 305 9.35 9.60 9.26
N ALA A 306 8.68 10.10 8.21
CA ALA A 306 8.07 11.43 8.20
C ALA A 306 6.88 11.55 9.16
N SER A 307 6.09 10.48 9.29
CA SER A 307 4.92 10.36 10.17
C SER A 307 4.58 8.89 10.38
N ASN A 308 3.99 8.57 11.53
CA ASN A 308 3.45 7.22 11.80
C ASN A 308 2.18 6.93 11.00
N PHE A 309 1.46 7.96 10.54
CA PHE A 309 0.25 7.79 9.74
C PHE A 309 0.64 7.52 8.28
N ILE A 310 0.77 6.24 7.93
CA ILE A 310 1.24 5.81 6.61
C ILE A 310 0.06 5.41 5.75
N ASN A 311 -0.09 6.08 4.59
CA ASN A 311 -1.16 5.81 3.64
C ASN A 311 -0.83 4.64 2.70
N PHE A 312 0.45 4.52 2.32
CA PHE A 312 0.92 3.53 1.35
C PHE A 312 2.43 3.32 1.49
N LEU A 313 2.91 2.16 1.07
CA LEU A 313 4.34 1.90 0.87
C LEU A 313 4.59 1.03 -0.35
N LYS A 314 5.78 1.18 -0.93
CA LYS A 314 6.26 0.36 -2.06
C LYS A 314 7.72 0.02 -1.83
N ALA A 315 8.04 -1.27 -1.78
CA ALA A 315 9.42 -1.74 -1.78
C ALA A 315 9.86 -2.06 -3.22
N LYS A 316 11.04 -1.59 -3.61
CA LYS A 316 11.64 -1.88 -4.92
C LYS A 316 13.15 -2.03 -4.79
N GLY A 317 13.66 -3.20 -5.14
CA GLY A 317 15.04 -3.53 -4.85
C GLY A 317 15.32 -3.38 -3.33
N PRO A 318 16.42 -2.70 -2.93
CA PRO A 318 16.76 -2.54 -1.52
C PRO A 318 16.00 -1.39 -0.84
N VAL A 319 15.22 -0.59 -1.56
CA VAL A 319 14.60 0.64 -1.02
C VAL A 319 13.10 0.45 -0.80
N VAL A 320 12.61 0.88 0.35
CA VAL A 320 11.18 1.08 0.60
C VAL A 320 10.83 2.55 0.53
N TYR A 321 9.78 2.88 -0.19
CA TYR A 321 9.21 4.21 -0.41
C TYR A 321 7.95 4.32 0.44
N VAL A 322 7.91 5.25 1.37
CA VAL A 322 6.86 5.37 2.39
C VAL A 322 6.10 6.66 2.22
N CYS A 323 4.81 6.53 1.99
CA CYS A 323 3.87 7.62 1.75
C CYS A 323 3.07 7.91 3.01
N SER A 324 3.24 9.08 3.60
CA SER A 324 2.55 9.45 4.84
C SER A 324 1.72 10.73 4.70
N ASP A 325 0.96 11.07 5.73
CA ASP A 325 0.17 12.29 5.79
C ASP A 325 1.02 13.57 5.95
N ASN A 326 2.31 13.43 6.31
CA ASN A 326 3.19 14.55 6.61
C ASN A 326 4.60 14.41 6.01
N GLY A 327 4.69 13.90 4.80
CA GLY A 327 5.94 13.79 4.03
C GLY A 327 6.12 12.45 3.35
N PHE A 328 7.17 12.37 2.57
CA PHE A 328 7.61 11.19 1.85
C PHE A 328 8.93 10.70 2.43
N SER A 329 9.05 9.42 2.75
CA SER A 329 10.30 8.85 3.25
C SER A 329 10.76 7.70 2.37
N THR A 330 12.08 7.54 2.26
CA THR A 330 12.71 6.38 1.64
C THR A 330 13.71 5.76 2.60
N PHE A 331 13.86 4.42 2.59
CA PHE A 331 14.73 3.70 3.51
C PHE A 331 15.33 2.46 2.85
N ASN A 332 16.60 2.17 3.08
CA ASN A 332 17.29 1.00 2.54
C ASN A 332 17.74 -0.02 3.59
N GLY A 333 17.26 0.10 4.82
CA GLY A 333 17.68 -0.72 5.96
C GLY A 333 18.70 -0.02 6.89
N GLU A 334 19.35 1.04 6.42
CA GLU A 334 20.38 1.79 7.18
C GLU A 334 20.11 3.29 7.18
N THR A 335 19.87 3.86 6.00
CA THR A 335 19.74 5.31 5.80
C THR A 335 18.32 5.67 5.41
N TRP A 336 17.76 6.66 6.08
CA TRP A 336 16.51 7.32 5.72
C TRP A 336 16.76 8.58 4.91
N VAL A 337 15.87 8.87 3.95
CA VAL A 337 15.76 10.18 3.33
C VAL A 337 14.31 10.63 3.40
N THR A 338 14.06 11.73 4.11
CA THR A 338 12.71 12.26 4.33
C THR A 338 12.53 13.57 3.58
N TYR A 339 11.51 13.65 2.76
CA TYR A 339 11.18 14.82 1.93
C TYR A 339 10.00 15.56 2.53
N LYS A 340 10.16 16.86 2.73
CA LYS A 340 9.12 17.77 3.25
C LYS A 340 9.08 19.05 2.44
N LYS A 341 7.88 19.45 2.08
CA LYS A 341 7.58 20.74 1.48
C LYS A 341 7.33 21.78 2.57
N ASN A 342 7.78 23.00 2.37
CA ASN A 342 7.41 24.13 3.22
C ASN A 342 5.91 24.47 3.05
N ASP A 343 5.30 25.03 4.09
CA ASP A 343 3.86 25.33 4.07
C ASP A 343 3.49 26.46 3.10
N ASN A 344 4.38 27.44 2.90
CA ASN A 344 4.04 28.71 2.28
C ASN A 344 4.65 28.95 0.89
N ASP A 345 5.53 28.08 0.40
CA ASP A 345 6.20 28.23 -0.89
C ASP A 345 6.34 26.88 -1.61
N GLU A 346 7.00 26.87 -2.78
CA GLU A 346 7.26 25.65 -3.56
C GLU A 346 8.54 24.92 -3.10
N ASN A 347 9.25 25.47 -2.14
CA ASN A 347 10.49 24.91 -1.64
C ASN A 347 10.25 23.85 -0.58
N GLY A 348 11.30 23.17 -0.22
CA GLY A 348 11.29 22.17 0.82
C GLY A 348 12.71 21.67 1.11
N LYS A 349 12.79 20.49 1.68
CA LYS A 349 14.08 19.87 2.00
C LYS A 349 14.00 18.34 1.93
N ALA A 350 15.16 17.73 1.68
CA ALA A 350 15.43 16.35 1.98
C ALA A 350 16.29 16.27 3.26
N ILE A 351 15.92 15.39 4.17
CA ILE A 351 16.62 15.14 5.42
C ILE A 351 17.18 13.73 5.36
N ILE A 352 18.48 13.60 5.27
CA ILE A 352 19.18 12.32 5.32
C ILE A 352 19.46 12.01 6.79
N THR A 353 19.01 10.84 7.25
CA THR A 353 19.23 10.36 8.63
C THR A 353 19.95 9.01 8.57
N ASN A 354 21.11 8.93 9.22
CA ASN A 354 21.88 7.71 9.39
C ASN A 354 22.27 7.59 10.87
N GLY A 355 21.59 6.71 11.59
CA GLY A 355 21.67 6.67 13.05
C GLY A 355 21.30 8.02 13.66
N THR A 356 22.24 8.62 14.40
CA THR A 356 22.06 9.94 15.03
C THR A 356 22.45 11.12 14.12
N GLU A 357 23.12 10.86 13.00
CA GLU A 357 23.55 11.90 12.07
C GLU A 357 22.41 12.33 11.16
N LYS A 358 22.24 13.67 11.04
CA LYS A 358 21.25 14.28 10.16
C LYS A 358 21.89 15.31 9.25
N LYS A 359 21.58 15.23 7.95
CA LYS A 359 22.00 16.22 6.95
C LYS A 359 20.79 16.71 6.19
N GLU A 360 20.62 18.03 6.08
CA GLU A 360 19.56 18.64 5.29
C GLU A 360 20.07 19.11 3.93
N ILE A 361 19.29 18.88 2.89
CA ILE A 361 19.51 19.37 1.53
C ILE A 361 18.30 20.22 1.14
N PRO A 362 18.47 21.51 0.85
CA PRO A 362 17.36 22.33 0.37
C PRO A 362 16.91 21.88 -1.03
N LEU A 363 15.62 21.93 -1.27
CA LEU A 363 14.97 21.56 -2.54
C LEU A 363 14.16 22.74 -3.06
N SER A 364 14.38 23.10 -4.34
CA SER A 364 13.67 24.19 -5.01
C SER A 364 13.52 23.87 -6.52
N PRO A 365 12.34 23.49 -7.00
CA PRO A 365 11.13 23.19 -6.23
C PRO A 365 11.25 21.87 -5.45
N SER A 366 10.30 21.62 -4.54
CA SER A 366 10.12 20.40 -3.78
C SER A 366 8.88 19.61 -4.28
N ILE A 367 8.49 18.58 -3.54
CA ILE A 367 7.24 17.81 -3.77
C ILE A 367 6.02 18.75 -3.73
N SER A 368 4.94 18.39 -4.43
CA SER A 368 3.75 19.26 -4.55
C SER A 368 2.99 19.45 -3.24
N HIS A 369 3.00 18.44 -2.37
CA HIS A 369 2.31 18.46 -1.07
C HIS A 369 2.90 17.44 -0.10
N ASN A 370 2.71 17.63 1.23
CA ASN A 370 3.18 16.68 2.25
C ASN A 370 2.22 15.51 2.50
N PHE A 371 0.99 15.56 2.02
CA PHE A 371 0.07 14.41 2.10
C PHE A 371 0.29 13.51 0.87
N ILE A 372 1.03 12.44 1.07
CA ILE A 372 1.44 11.50 0.03
C ILE A 372 0.57 10.25 0.12
N ILE A 373 0.08 9.75 -1.02
CA ILE A 373 -0.89 8.65 -1.07
C ILE A 373 -0.34 7.44 -1.83
N GLY A 374 0.55 7.64 -2.80
CA GLY A 374 1.13 6.56 -3.57
C GLY A 374 2.51 6.93 -4.10
N ALA A 375 3.33 5.91 -4.38
CA ALA A 375 4.65 6.08 -4.98
C ALA A 375 5.01 4.89 -5.86
N ASP A 376 5.77 5.15 -6.90
CA ASP A 376 6.52 4.14 -7.65
C ASP A 376 7.85 4.72 -8.13
N ALA A 377 8.86 3.87 -8.29
CA ALA A 377 10.19 4.28 -8.68
C ALA A 377 10.77 3.34 -9.73
N GLN A 378 11.57 3.89 -10.64
CA GLN A 378 12.31 3.13 -11.63
C GLN A 378 13.62 3.86 -11.94
N ASP A 379 14.74 3.13 -11.87
CA ASP A 379 16.07 3.65 -12.10
C ASP A 379 16.35 4.87 -11.19
N ASP A 380 16.66 6.02 -11.78
CA ASP A 380 16.95 7.27 -11.06
C ASP A 380 15.70 8.16 -10.89
N ILE A 381 14.50 7.64 -11.13
CA ILE A 381 13.25 8.42 -11.13
C ILE A 381 12.29 7.88 -10.07
N VAL A 382 11.64 8.79 -9.36
CA VAL A 382 10.50 8.51 -8.48
C VAL A 382 9.30 9.35 -8.89
N TRP A 383 8.13 8.72 -8.88
CA TRP A 383 6.85 9.40 -9.02
C TRP A 383 6.03 9.21 -7.75
N ILE A 384 5.42 10.29 -7.28
CA ILE A 384 4.57 10.27 -6.08
C ILE A 384 3.21 10.92 -6.34
N ALA A 385 2.16 10.25 -5.86
CA ALA A 385 0.80 10.74 -5.85
C ALA A 385 0.55 11.55 -4.56
N THR A 386 0.01 12.74 -4.70
CA THR A 386 -0.28 13.62 -3.56
C THR A 386 -1.73 14.10 -3.59
N SER A 387 -2.17 14.73 -2.52
CA SER A 387 -3.47 15.41 -2.49
C SER A 387 -3.53 16.71 -3.32
N LYS A 388 -2.42 17.08 -4.00
CA LYS A 388 -2.32 18.27 -4.86
C LYS A 388 -1.51 18.01 -6.13
N GLY A 389 -1.77 16.89 -6.79
CA GLY A 389 -1.14 16.50 -8.05
C GLY A 389 -0.11 15.40 -7.91
N VAL A 390 0.67 15.24 -8.95
CA VAL A 390 1.76 14.26 -9.07
C VAL A 390 3.09 14.99 -9.03
N SER A 391 4.06 14.44 -8.31
CA SER A 391 5.43 14.95 -8.34
C SER A 391 6.38 13.89 -8.90
N ARG A 392 7.27 14.30 -9.80
CA ARG A 392 8.34 13.50 -10.36
C ARG A 392 9.68 14.03 -9.87
N GLY A 393 10.47 13.18 -9.22
CA GLY A 393 11.83 13.51 -8.75
C GLY A 393 12.88 12.70 -9.49
N GLU A 394 14.07 13.26 -9.60
CA GLU A 394 15.25 12.61 -10.15
C GLU A 394 16.35 12.52 -9.10
N VAL A 395 17.16 11.45 -9.14
CA VAL A 395 18.31 11.31 -8.22
C VAL A 395 19.28 12.45 -8.42
N LEU A 396 19.64 13.15 -7.35
CA LEU A 396 20.69 14.18 -7.34
C LEU A 396 22.06 13.52 -7.53
N ARG A 397 22.85 14.03 -8.44
CA ARG A 397 24.21 13.57 -8.77
C ARG A 397 25.25 14.50 -8.20
#